data_3e24b9e398852ac88ca5a6e445c1aab2
#
_entry.id   3e24b9e398852ac88ca5a6e445c1aab2
#
_cell.length_a   1.000
_cell.length_b   1.000
_cell.length_c   1.000
_cell.angle_alpha   90.00
_cell.angle_beta   90.00
_cell.angle_gamma   90.00
#
_symmetry.space_group_name_H-M   'P 1'
#
loop_
_entity.id
_entity.type
_entity.pdbx_description
1 polymer ?
#
loop_
_entity_poly.entity_id
_entity_poly.type
_entity_poly.pdbx_seq_one_letter_code
_entity_poly.pdbx_strand_id
1 'polypeptide(L)'
;MLFTDLQLIKPILDALTQEGYEKPTPIQSQAIPHLLEGKDLLGTAQTGTGKTAAFAIPILQNLYHKNTKNHQIKALILTPTRELAIQIEESFKAYGRHLPLKTLVIFGGVKQGAQEQALKKGVDILVATPGRLLDFINQGIISLKNLEIFVLDEADRMLDMGFVHDVKRVVKLLPPKRQTLFFSATFPKEIQELANSM
;
A
#
# COMPACT_ATOMS: atom_id res chain seq x y z
N MET A 1 -20.65 -12.03 9.55
CA MET A 1 -19.75 -10.93 9.97
C MET A 1 -20.00 -9.73 9.07
N LEU A 2 -20.13 -8.57 9.66
CA LEU A 2 -20.27 -7.29 8.96
C LEU A 2 -19.00 -6.46 9.19
N PHE A 3 -18.77 -5.42 8.36
CA PHE A 3 -17.66 -4.50 8.61
C PHE A 3 -17.75 -3.82 9.98
N THR A 4 -18.96 -3.60 10.48
CA THR A 4 -19.17 -3.06 11.83
C THR A 4 -18.62 -3.94 12.95
N ASP A 5 -18.36 -5.22 12.67
CA ASP A 5 -17.78 -6.17 13.64
C ASP A 5 -16.24 -6.11 13.70
N LEU A 6 -15.59 -5.33 12.84
CA LEU A 6 -14.14 -5.30 12.68
C LEU A 6 -13.46 -4.16 13.45
N GLN A 7 -14.17 -3.47 14.33
CA GLN A 7 -13.63 -2.37 15.15
C GLN A 7 -13.10 -1.19 14.32
N LEU A 8 -13.74 -0.93 13.19
CA LEU A 8 -13.39 0.19 12.33
C LEU A 8 -14.01 1.49 12.85
N ILE A 9 -13.29 2.59 12.66
CA ILE A 9 -13.78 3.92 13.04
C ILE A 9 -14.94 4.35 12.13
N LYS A 10 -15.81 5.21 12.66
CA LYS A 10 -16.99 5.67 11.94
C LYS A 10 -16.70 6.28 10.57
N PRO A 11 -15.69 7.16 10.40
CA PRO A 11 -15.41 7.72 9.07
C PRO A 11 -15.11 6.67 8.00
N ILE A 12 -14.47 5.57 8.37
CA ILE A 12 -14.20 4.46 7.45
C ILE A 12 -15.48 3.68 7.17
N LEU A 13 -16.26 3.37 8.21
CA LEU A 13 -17.54 2.67 8.04
C LEU A 13 -18.51 3.46 7.14
N ASP A 14 -18.57 4.77 7.31
CA ASP A 14 -19.41 5.64 6.46
C ASP A 14 -18.94 5.58 4.99
N ALA A 15 -17.64 5.60 4.74
CA ALA A 15 -17.08 5.47 3.40
C ALA A 15 -17.43 4.11 2.77
N LEU A 16 -17.30 3.02 3.54
CA LEU A 16 -17.64 1.68 3.06
C LEU A 16 -19.13 1.56 2.73
N THR A 17 -20.00 2.16 3.55
CA THR A 17 -21.44 2.20 3.27
C THR A 17 -21.72 2.96 1.97
N GLN A 18 -21.06 4.08 1.74
CA GLN A 18 -21.19 4.85 0.51
C GLN A 18 -20.71 4.06 -0.72
N GLU A 19 -19.75 3.17 -0.54
CA GLU A 19 -19.26 2.26 -1.59
C GLU A 19 -20.16 1.04 -1.78
N GLY A 20 -21.18 0.86 -0.94
CA GLY A 20 -22.08 -0.29 -1.01
C GLY A 20 -21.52 -1.56 -0.38
N TYR A 21 -20.52 -1.45 0.48
CA TYR A 21 -19.87 -2.59 1.13
C TYR A 21 -20.50 -2.85 2.50
N GLU A 22 -21.12 -4.02 2.65
CA GLU A 22 -21.75 -4.43 3.92
C GLU A 22 -20.97 -5.55 4.60
N LYS A 23 -20.57 -6.54 3.83
CA LYS A 23 -19.91 -7.76 4.34
C LYS A 23 -18.48 -7.85 3.83
N PRO A 24 -17.50 -8.10 4.70
CA PRO A 24 -16.15 -8.33 4.25
C PRO A 24 -16.03 -9.65 3.49
N THR A 25 -15.15 -9.67 2.50
CA THR A 25 -14.73 -10.89 1.83
C THR A 25 -13.90 -11.76 2.80
N PRO A 26 -13.68 -13.06 2.49
CA PRO A 26 -12.86 -13.90 3.38
C PRO A 26 -11.47 -13.33 3.68
N ILE A 27 -10.77 -12.81 2.68
CA ILE A 27 -9.44 -12.22 2.91
C ILE A 27 -9.53 -10.97 3.80
N GLN A 28 -10.55 -10.16 3.64
CA GLN A 28 -10.75 -8.97 4.47
C GLN A 28 -11.02 -9.35 5.93
N SER A 29 -11.92 -10.28 6.18
CA SER A 29 -12.24 -10.69 7.55
C SER A 29 -11.07 -11.36 8.26
N GLN A 30 -10.21 -12.05 7.51
CA GLN A 30 -9.02 -12.70 8.08
C GLN A 30 -7.87 -11.72 8.30
N ALA A 31 -7.63 -10.81 7.36
CA ALA A 31 -6.46 -9.94 7.38
C ALA A 31 -6.65 -8.68 8.24
N ILE A 32 -7.80 -8.01 8.14
CA ILE A 32 -8.01 -6.70 8.76
C ILE A 32 -7.70 -6.72 10.26
N PRO A 33 -8.21 -7.68 11.07
CA PRO A 33 -7.90 -7.67 12.50
C PRO A 33 -6.41 -7.73 12.82
N HIS A 34 -5.66 -8.57 12.11
CA HIS A 34 -4.20 -8.69 12.32
C HIS A 34 -3.46 -7.43 11.90
N LEU A 35 -3.87 -6.82 10.80
CA LEU A 35 -3.22 -5.62 10.29
C LEU A 35 -3.50 -4.40 11.17
N LEU A 36 -4.68 -4.32 11.79
CA LEU A 36 -4.98 -3.29 12.78
C LEU A 36 -4.09 -3.39 14.00
N GLU A 37 -3.64 -4.59 14.36
CA GLU A 37 -2.70 -4.82 15.45
C GLU A 37 -1.25 -4.52 15.07
N GLY A 38 -0.97 -4.12 13.82
CA GLY A 38 0.37 -3.81 13.35
C GLY A 38 1.21 -5.02 12.97
N LYS A 39 0.60 -6.20 12.80
CA LYS A 39 1.30 -7.43 12.45
C LYS A 39 1.66 -7.47 10.97
N ASP A 40 2.74 -8.17 10.66
CA ASP A 40 3.10 -8.47 9.27
C ASP A 40 2.13 -9.48 8.66
N LEU A 41 2.04 -9.51 7.34
CA LEU A 41 1.17 -10.44 6.63
C LEU A 41 1.87 -10.99 5.40
N LEU A 42 1.78 -12.30 5.23
CA LEU A 42 2.09 -13.00 3.99
C LEU A 42 0.77 -13.53 3.44
N GLY A 43 0.29 -12.93 2.37
CA GLY A 43 -1.03 -13.23 1.79
C GLY A 43 -0.93 -13.91 0.45
N THR A 44 -1.66 -15.02 0.30
CA THR A 44 -1.90 -15.64 -1.01
C THR A 44 -3.25 -15.15 -1.49
N ALA A 45 -3.25 -14.23 -2.45
CA ALA A 45 -4.49 -13.63 -2.93
C ALA A 45 -4.41 -13.33 -4.42
N GLN A 46 -5.48 -13.64 -5.11
CA GLN A 46 -5.64 -13.34 -6.53
C GLN A 46 -6.41 -12.02 -6.71
N THR A 47 -6.36 -11.47 -7.92
CA THR A 47 -7.14 -10.31 -8.31
C THR A 47 -8.64 -10.59 -8.13
N GLY A 48 -9.39 -9.61 -7.61
CA GLY A 48 -10.85 -9.73 -7.45
C GLY A 48 -11.29 -10.34 -6.12
N THR A 49 -10.37 -10.62 -5.18
CA THR A 49 -10.70 -11.20 -3.87
C THR A 49 -10.99 -10.17 -2.78
N GLY A 50 -10.91 -8.88 -3.11
CA GLY A 50 -11.04 -7.81 -2.10
C GLY A 50 -9.73 -7.49 -1.39
N LYS A 51 -8.62 -7.92 -1.94
CA LYS A 51 -7.28 -7.75 -1.38
C LYS A 51 -6.94 -6.29 -1.08
N THR A 52 -7.26 -5.37 -2.00
CA THR A 52 -6.91 -3.96 -1.82
C THR A 52 -7.56 -3.37 -0.58
N ALA A 53 -8.85 -3.60 -0.37
CA ALA A 53 -9.53 -3.15 0.85
C ALA A 53 -8.96 -3.81 2.09
N ALA A 54 -8.53 -5.07 1.98
CA ALA A 54 -7.96 -5.81 3.10
C ALA A 54 -6.71 -5.11 3.68
N PHE A 55 -5.89 -4.47 2.84
CA PHE A 55 -4.75 -3.70 3.36
C PHE A 55 -5.02 -2.20 3.46
N ALA A 56 -5.82 -1.61 2.56
CA ALA A 56 -6.07 -0.16 2.57
C ALA A 56 -6.81 0.29 3.83
N ILE A 57 -7.82 -0.44 4.26
CA ILE A 57 -8.63 -0.08 5.42
C ILE A 57 -7.78 -0.03 6.70
N PRO A 58 -7.00 -1.07 7.06
CA PRO A 58 -6.14 -1.00 8.24
C PRO A 58 -5.07 0.08 8.16
N ILE A 59 -4.48 0.28 7.00
CA ILE A 59 -3.46 1.32 6.81
C ILE A 59 -4.05 2.70 7.11
N LEU A 60 -5.21 3.01 6.54
CA LEU A 60 -5.90 4.27 6.77
C LEU A 60 -6.21 4.49 8.26
N GLN A 61 -6.76 3.48 8.92
CA GLN A 61 -7.12 3.59 10.34
C GLN A 61 -5.88 3.75 11.22
N ASN A 62 -4.84 2.97 11.00
CA ASN A 62 -3.62 3.04 11.79
C ASN A 62 -2.91 4.38 11.63
N LEU A 63 -2.84 4.90 10.41
CA LEU A 63 -2.23 6.22 10.17
C LEU A 63 -3.07 7.36 10.75
N TYR A 64 -4.39 7.25 10.68
CA TYR A 64 -5.28 8.24 11.29
C TYR A 64 -5.07 8.35 12.79
N HIS A 65 -4.93 7.21 13.49
CA HIS A 65 -4.69 7.20 14.94
C HIS A 65 -3.33 7.79 15.33
N LYS A 66 -2.36 7.77 14.44
CA LYS A 66 -1.03 8.33 14.72
C LYS A 66 -0.95 9.84 14.54
N ASN A 67 -1.99 10.47 14.01
CA ASN A 67 -2.13 11.92 13.86
C ASN A 67 -0.90 12.56 13.20
N THR A 68 -0.59 12.14 11.98
CA THR A 68 0.56 12.61 11.22
C THR A 68 0.30 14.00 10.63
N LYS A 69 0.69 15.06 11.34
CA LYS A 69 0.47 16.45 10.89
C LYS A 69 1.40 16.86 9.74
N ASN A 70 2.51 16.19 9.57
CA ASN A 70 3.58 16.62 8.66
C ASN A 70 3.46 16.05 7.24
N HIS A 71 2.46 15.24 6.94
CA HIS A 71 2.26 14.61 5.63
C HIS A 71 3.55 14.04 5.02
N GLN A 72 4.32 13.31 5.82
CA GLN A 72 5.48 12.56 5.35
C GLN A 72 5.02 11.16 4.94
N ILE A 73 5.72 10.55 3.99
CA ILE A 73 5.37 9.21 3.51
C ILE A 73 5.51 8.20 4.66
N LYS A 74 4.39 7.67 5.11
CA LYS A 74 4.29 6.68 6.19
C LYS A 74 3.95 5.29 5.67
N ALA A 75 3.27 5.21 4.52
CA ALA A 75 2.93 3.96 3.87
C ALA A 75 3.35 4.00 2.42
N LEU A 76 3.96 2.89 1.96
CA LEU A 76 4.32 2.69 0.56
C LEU A 76 3.69 1.40 0.07
N ILE A 77 2.96 1.50 -1.04
CA ILE A 77 2.41 0.35 -1.74
C ILE A 77 3.13 0.23 -3.08
N LEU A 78 3.90 -0.83 -3.25
CA LEU A 78 4.65 -1.10 -4.45
C LEU A 78 3.91 -2.14 -5.28
N THR A 79 3.60 -1.82 -6.54
CA THR A 79 2.80 -2.65 -7.44
C THR A 79 3.40 -2.61 -8.85
N PRO A 80 3.23 -3.66 -9.67
CA PRO A 80 3.99 -3.77 -10.92
C PRO A 80 3.55 -2.86 -12.05
N THR A 81 2.26 -2.47 -12.13
CA THR A 81 1.77 -1.75 -13.29
C THR A 81 1.12 -0.44 -12.93
N ARG A 82 1.15 0.49 -13.90
CA ARG A 82 0.46 1.77 -13.81
C ARG A 82 -1.03 1.60 -13.52
N GLU A 83 -1.69 0.69 -14.21
CA GLU A 83 -3.14 0.45 -14.06
C GLU A 83 -3.49 0.01 -12.65
N LEU A 84 -2.72 -0.94 -12.10
CA LEU A 84 -2.90 -1.40 -10.73
C LEU A 84 -2.63 -0.28 -9.72
N ALA A 85 -1.59 0.51 -9.95
CA ALA A 85 -1.26 1.62 -9.06
C ALA A 85 -2.40 2.64 -9.00
N ILE A 86 -2.99 2.98 -10.13
CA ILE A 86 -4.13 3.91 -10.20
C ILE A 86 -5.34 3.34 -9.46
N GLN A 87 -5.66 2.05 -9.65
CA GLN A 87 -6.78 1.40 -8.97
C GLN A 87 -6.59 1.40 -7.46
N ILE A 88 -5.38 1.14 -6.99
CA ILE A 88 -5.07 1.15 -5.56
C ILE A 88 -5.23 2.57 -4.99
N GLU A 89 -4.72 3.59 -5.67
CA GLU A 89 -4.90 4.98 -5.25
C GLU A 89 -6.38 5.34 -5.13
N GLU A 90 -7.17 4.98 -6.13
CA GLU A 90 -8.61 5.24 -6.12
C GLU A 90 -9.30 4.59 -4.93
N SER A 91 -8.89 3.36 -4.58
CA SER A 91 -9.42 2.64 -3.42
C SER A 91 -9.07 3.35 -2.11
N PHE A 92 -7.83 3.78 -1.93
CA PHE A 92 -7.43 4.56 -0.75
C PHE A 92 -8.22 5.86 -0.63
N LYS A 93 -8.42 6.57 -1.72
CA LYS A 93 -9.20 7.80 -1.72
C LYS A 93 -10.67 7.55 -1.41
N ALA A 94 -11.24 6.47 -1.93
CA ALA A 94 -12.62 6.10 -1.68
C ALA A 94 -12.85 5.75 -0.20
N TYR A 95 -12.03 4.87 0.36
CA TYR A 95 -12.19 4.44 1.76
C TYR A 95 -11.76 5.51 2.76
N GLY A 96 -10.83 6.37 2.38
CA GLY A 96 -10.31 7.45 3.23
C GLY A 96 -10.93 8.81 2.97
N ARG A 97 -12.05 8.89 2.26
CA ARG A 97 -12.66 10.17 1.84
C ARG A 97 -13.00 11.11 2.98
N HIS A 98 -13.23 10.58 4.17
CA HIS A 98 -13.56 11.35 5.37
C HIS A 98 -12.37 11.55 6.31
N LEU A 99 -11.16 11.16 5.87
CA LEU A 99 -9.94 11.26 6.67
C LEU A 99 -8.99 12.31 6.08
N PRO A 100 -8.21 13.00 6.91
CA PRO A 100 -7.26 14.01 6.43
C PRO A 100 -5.94 13.39 5.97
N LEU A 101 -5.97 12.27 5.27
CA LEU A 101 -4.80 11.57 4.76
C LEU A 101 -4.68 11.78 3.25
N LYS A 102 -3.46 12.07 2.79
CA LYS A 102 -3.19 12.34 1.39
C LYS A 102 -2.56 11.11 0.74
N THR A 103 -3.19 10.62 -0.32
CA THR A 103 -2.71 9.50 -1.13
C THR A 103 -2.28 10.02 -2.49
N LEU A 104 -1.11 9.58 -2.96
CA LEU A 104 -0.59 9.92 -4.27
C LEU A 104 -0.10 8.67 -4.98
N VAL A 105 -0.32 8.61 -6.31
CA VAL A 105 0.24 7.58 -7.17
C VAL A 105 1.35 8.16 -8.04
N ILE A 106 2.45 7.41 -8.16
CA ILE A 106 3.54 7.74 -9.10
C ILE A 106 3.86 6.53 -9.97
N PHE A 107 4.12 6.78 -11.25
CA PHE A 107 4.47 5.73 -12.21
C PHE A 107 5.25 6.33 -13.37
N GLY A 108 5.99 5.48 -14.09
CA GLY A 108 6.78 5.89 -15.26
C GLY A 108 5.93 6.07 -16.52
N GLY A 109 6.58 6.49 -17.60
CA GLY A 109 5.93 6.68 -18.90
C GLY A 109 5.22 8.00 -19.07
N VAL A 110 5.27 8.89 -18.07
CA VAL A 110 4.72 10.25 -18.12
C VAL A 110 5.75 11.23 -17.57
N LYS A 111 5.56 12.53 -17.85
CA LYS A 111 6.46 13.57 -17.32
C LYS A 111 6.38 13.60 -15.81
N GLN A 112 7.54 13.77 -15.16
CA GLN A 112 7.62 13.73 -13.69
C GLN A 112 7.14 15.00 -12.99
N GLY A 113 7.02 16.12 -13.71
CA GLY A 113 6.77 17.43 -13.08
C GLY A 113 5.55 17.50 -12.20
N ALA A 114 4.40 16.99 -12.67
CA ALA A 114 3.17 16.99 -11.88
C ALA A 114 3.28 16.09 -10.63
N GLN A 115 3.93 14.95 -10.77
CA GLN A 115 4.15 14.02 -9.64
C GLN A 115 5.10 14.65 -8.61
N GLU A 116 6.16 15.29 -9.06
CA GLU A 116 7.11 15.97 -8.20
C GLU A 116 6.45 17.11 -7.41
N GLN A 117 5.63 17.93 -8.08
CA GLN A 117 4.90 19.02 -7.42
C GLN A 117 3.92 18.50 -6.37
N ALA A 118 3.20 17.40 -6.68
CA ALA A 118 2.29 16.78 -5.72
C ALA A 118 3.04 16.26 -4.48
N LEU A 119 4.22 15.68 -4.68
CA LEU A 119 5.06 15.22 -3.56
C LEU A 119 5.52 16.37 -2.67
N LYS A 120 5.82 17.52 -3.22
CA LYS A 120 6.23 18.71 -2.46
C LYS A 120 5.12 19.22 -1.55
N LYS A 121 3.86 19.01 -1.91
CA LYS A 121 2.70 19.38 -1.06
C LYS A 121 2.50 18.48 0.13
N GLY A 122 3.22 17.35 0.20
CA GLY A 122 3.11 16.37 1.27
C GLY A 122 2.18 15.22 0.93
N VAL A 123 2.60 14.02 1.30
CA VAL A 123 1.89 12.76 1.01
C VAL A 123 2.06 11.84 2.21
N ASP A 124 0.97 11.20 2.64
CA ASP A 124 0.98 10.22 3.73
C ASP A 124 1.12 8.80 3.18
N ILE A 125 0.43 8.51 2.08
CA ILE A 125 0.35 7.18 1.46
C ILE A 125 0.80 7.31 0.02
N LEU A 126 1.87 6.59 -0.33
CA LEU A 126 2.41 6.59 -1.69
C LEU A 126 2.16 5.24 -2.35
N VAL A 127 1.53 5.26 -3.51
CA VAL A 127 1.38 4.09 -4.37
C VAL A 127 2.32 4.28 -5.56
N ALA A 128 3.16 3.28 -5.84
CA ALA A 128 4.21 3.46 -6.84
C ALA A 128 4.48 2.20 -7.64
N THR A 129 4.95 2.39 -8.87
CA THR A 129 5.65 1.36 -9.62
C THR A 129 7.16 1.46 -9.37
N PRO A 130 7.91 0.34 -9.47
CA PRO A 130 9.30 0.31 -8.99
C PRO A 130 10.25 1.30 -9.66
N GLY A 131 10.19 1.44 -10.98
CA GLY A 131 11.13 2.28 -11.72
C GLY A 131 11.05 3.76 -11.36
N ARG A 132 9.84 4.33 -11.37
CA ARG A 132 9.63 5.75 -11.03
C ARG A 132 9.96 6.02 -9.56
N LEU A 133 9.66 5.09 -8.68
CA LEU A 133 10.00 5.23 -7.25
C LEU A 133 11.51 5.35 -7.07
N LEU A 134 12.28 4.41 -7.64
CA LEU A 134 13.74 4.45 -7.56
C LEU A 134 14.33 5.72 -8.18
N ASP A 135 13.78 6.14 -9.33
CA ASP A 135 14.20 7.36 -9.98
C ASP A 135 14.03 8.57 -9.06
N PHE A 136 12.88 8.70 -8.41
CA PHE A 136 12.63 9.80 -7.49
C PHE A 136 13.47 9.73 -6.21
N ILE A 137 13.75 8.53 -5.72
CA ILE A 137 14.66 8.36 -4.57
C ILE A 137 16.08 8.79 -4.97
N ASN A 138 16.55 8.38 -6.15
CA ASN A 138 17.88 8.73 -6.65
C ASN A 138 18.04 10.24 -6.89
N GLN A 139 16.98 10.92 -7.26
CA GLN A 139 16.97 12.37 -7.43
C GLN A 139 16.83 13.14 -6.11
N GLY A 140 16.63 12.46 -5.00
CA GLY A 140 16.41 13.10 -3.70
C GLY A 140 15.01 13.70 -3.52
N ILE A 141 14.08 13.38 -4.43
CA ILE A 141 12.70 13.89 -4.38
C ILE A 141 11.90 13.17 -3.31
N ILE A 142 12.14 11.86 -3.12
CA ILE A 142 11.46 11.02 -2.13
C ILE A 142 12.46 10.55 -1.09
N SER A 143 12.06 10.61 0.19
CA SER A 143 12.73 9.96 1.30
C SER A 143 11.77 8.99 1.97
N LEU A 144 12.23 7.76 2.22
CA LEU A 144 11.45 6.71 2.89
C LEU A 144 11.88 6.50 4.34
N LYS A 145 12.65 7.44 4.91
CA LYS A 145 13.22 7.30 6.26
C LYS A 145 12.18 7.19 7.37
N ASN A 146 10.99 7.75 7.17
CA ASN A 146 9.92 7.75 8.16
C ASN A 146 8.83 6.72 7.86
N LEU A 147 9.08 5.80 6.93
CA LEU A 147 8.11 4.79 6.53
C LEU A 147 7.79 3.86 7.69
N GLU A 148 6.51 3.57 7.87
CA GLU A 148 6.04 2.66 8.92
C GLU A 148 5.42 1.38 8.35
N ILE A 149 4.84 1.46 7.13
CA ILE A 149 4.13 0.35 6.50
C ILE A 149 4.59 0.20 5.06
N PHE A 150 4.97 -1.02 4.69
CA PHE A 150 5.33 -1.37 3.33
C PHE A 150 4.46 -2.51 2.83
N VAL A 151 3.84 -2.31 1.65
CA VAL A 151 3.06 -3.34 0.97
C VAL A 151 3.72 -3.66 -0.35
N LEU A 152 4.07 -4.93 -0.56
CA LEU A 152 4.47 -5.44 -1.87
C LEU A 152 3.28 -6.20 -2.45
N ASP A 153 2.68 -5.67 -3.50
CA ASP A 153 1.49 -6.23 -4.12
C ASP A 153 1.85 -6.90 -5.45
N GLU A 154 1.30 -8.10 -5.67
CA GLU A 154 1.53 -8.90 -6.87
C GLU A 154 3.01 -9.18 -7.14
N ALA A 155 3.68 -9.73 -6.14
CA ALA A 155 5.13 -10.00 -6.19
C ALA A 155 5.51 -10.95 -7.32
N ASP A 156 4.70 -11.97 -7.59
CA ASP A 156 4.95 -12.91 -8.69
C ASP A 156 4.88 -12.22 -10.07
N ARG A 157 3.98 -11.27 -10.23
CA ARG A 157 3.89 -10.49 -11.46
C ARG A 157 5.11 -9.57 -11.63
N MET A 158 5.63 -9.02 -10.54
CA MET A 158 6.88 -8.24 -10.57
C MET A 158 8.06 -9.12 -11.02
N LEU A 159 8.09 -10.36 -10.57
CA LEU A 159 9.10 -11.33 -11.03
C LEU A 159 8.99 -11.55 -12.54
N ASP A 160 7.79 -11.81 -13.04
CA ASP A 160 7.56 -12.04 -14.46
C ASP A 160 7.93 -10.83 -15.31
N MET A 161 7.79 -9.63 -14.79
CA MET A 161 8.12 -8.39 -15.50
C MET A 161 9.59 -7.94 -15.30
N GLY A 162 10.38 -8.71 -14.56
CA GLY A 162 11.80 -8.42 -14.37
C GLY A 162 12.11 -7.36 -13.32
N PHE A 163 11.20 -7.08 -12.39
CA PHE A 163 11.36 -6.03 -11.38
C PHE A 163 11.96 -6.49 -10.05
N VAL A 164 12.38 -7.75 -9.93
CA VAL A 164 12.88 -8.28 -8.64
C VAL A 164 14.08 -7.48 -8.11
N HIS A 165 15.02 -7.12 -8.98
CA HIS A 165 16.18 -6.32 -8.56
C HIS A 165 15.77 -4.94 -8.08
N ASP A 166 14.82 -4.29 -8.75
CA ASP A 166 14.31 -2.99 -8.34
C ASP A 166 13.60 -3.07 -6.99
N VAL A 167 12.80 -4.12 -6.77
CA VAL A 167 12.14 -4.37 -5.48
C VAL A 167 13.19 -4.54 -4.38
N LYS A 168 14.24 -5.32 -4.62
CA LYS A 168 15.31 -5.52 -3.63
C LYS A 168 16.03 -4.22 -3.30
N ARG A 169 16.25 -3.35 -4.28
CA ARG A 169 16.84 -2.02 -4.06
C ARG A 169 15.96 -1.15 -3.17
N VAL A 170 14.64 -1.15 -3.43
CA VAL A 170 13.68 -0.41 -2.60
C VAL A 170 13.72 -0.92 -1.17
N VAL A 171 13.64 -2.24 -0.98
CA VAL A 171 13.62 -2.86 0.35
C VAL A 171 14.84 -2.48 1.18
N LYS A 172 16.02 -2.40 0.57
CA LYS A 172 17.25 -1.99 1.26
C LYS A 172 17.20 -0.56 1.80
N LEU A 173 16.33 0.28 1.22
CA LEU A 173 16.20 1.68 1.62
C LEU A 173 15.12 1.89 2.69
N LEU A 174 14.38 0.84 3.05
CA LEU A 174 13.30 0.93 4.03
C LEU A 174 13.86 0.84 5.45
N PRO A 175 13.21 1.53 6.42
CA PRO A 175 13.56 1.33 7.83
C PRO A 175 13.39 -0.14 8.22
N PRO A 176 14.32 -0.70 9.03
CA PRO A 176 14.19 -2.10 9.48
C PRO A 176 12.96 -2.32 10.36
N LYS A 177 12.58 -1.34 11.16
CA LYS A 177 11.35 -1.41 11.96
C LYS A 177 10.18 -0.88 11.13
N ARG A 178 9.37 -1.80 10.63
CA ARG A 178 8.20 -1.47 9.83
C ARG A 178 7.23 -2.64 9.85
N GLN A 179 5.95 -2.37 9.52
CA GLN A 179 4.99 -3.42 9.21
C GLN A 179 5.15 -3.76 7.72
N THR A 180 5.29 -5.04 7.40
CA THR A 180 5.46 -5.51 6.01
C THR A 180 4.33 -6.42 5.61
N LEU A 181 3.66 -6.09 4.50
CA LEU A 181 2.60 -6.88 3.89
C LEU A 181 3.07 -7.35 2.52
N PHE A 182 3.02 -8.65 2.31
CA PHE A 182 3.49 -9.28 1.07
C PHE A 182 2.35 -10.08 0.45
N PHE A 183 1.98 -9.73 -0.78
CA PHE A 183 0.91 -10.42 -1.51
C PHE A 183 1.42 -10.99 -2.82
N SER A 184 1.10 -12.25 -3.06
CA SER A 184 1.42 -12.95 -4.31
C SER A 184 0.39 -14.04 -4.56
N ALA A 185 -0.01 -14.23 -5.80
CA ALA A 185 -0.93 -15.33 -6.15
C ALA A 185 -0.19 -16.67 -6.16
N THR A 186 1.10 -16.67 -6.49
CA THR A 186 1.95 -17.86 -6.55
C THR A 186 3.23 -17.64 -5.77
N PHE A 187 3.87 -18.73 -5.33
CA PHE A 187 5.10 -18.69 -4.53
C PHE A 187 6.19 -19.58 -5.11
N PRO A 188 6.67 -19.29 -6.32
CA PRO A 188 7.87 -19.97 -6.83
C PRO A 188 9.07 -19.66 -5.93
N LYS A 189 10.16 -20.41 -6.09
CA LYS A 189 11.35 -20.32 -5.21
C LYS A 189 11.84 -18.88 -5.05
N GLU A 190 11.93 -18.12 -6.13
CA GLU A 190 12.41 -16.72 -6.09
C GLU A 190 11.49 -15.82 -5.26
N ILE A 191 10.18 -16.06 -5.31
CA ILE A 191 9.21 -15.28 -4.51
C ILE A 191 9.31 -15.67 -3.05
N GLN A 192 9.48 -16.96 -2.73
CA GLN A 192 9.71 -17.41 -1.36
C GLN A 192 10.98 -16.79 -0.78
N GLU A 193 12.05 -16.76 -1.55
CA GLU A 193 13.31 -16.13 -1.14
C GLU A 193 13.15 -14.63 -0.91
N LEU A 194 12.41 -13.94 -1.77
CA LEU A 194 12.12 -12.53 -1.62
C LEU A 194 11.33 -12.27 -0.33
N ALA A 195 10.27 -13.04 -0.08
CA ALA A 195 9.47 -12.90 1.13
C ALA A 195 10.30 -13.15 2.39
N ASN A 196 11.16 -14.18 2.39
CA ASN A 196 12.02 -14.50 3.53
C ASN A 196 13.08 -13.43 3.80
N SER A 197 13.47 -12.64 2.77
CA SER A 197 14.45 -11.57 2.93
C SER A 197 13.85 -10.30 3.53
N MET A 198 12.56 -10.23 3.66
CA MET A 198 11.81 -9.06 4.16
C MET A 198 11.31 -9.31 5.57
#